data_ba97916cad0fccaf543fd1462b46d464
#
_entry.id   ba97916cad0fccaf543fd1462b46d464
#
_cell.length_a   1.000
_cell.length_b   1.000
_cell.length_c   1.000
_cell.angle_alpha   90.00
_cell.angle_beta   90.00
_cell.angle_gamma   90.00
#
_symmetry.space_group_name_H-M   'P 1'
#
loop_
_entity.id
_entity.type
_entity.pdbx_description
1 polymer ?
#
loop_
_entity_poly.entity_id
_entity_poly.type
_entity_poly.pdbx_seq_one_letter_code
_entity_poly.pdbx_strand_id
1 'polypeptide(L)'
;MQRRCQYYYYYYYYWYQENNFLPDLNELKNSLSSKTKLISLTNPNNPTGSVINEDLLARIVELAISHDAYILCDEVYRGTNQSGPEYTVSIADLYDKGISTGSMSKTYSLAGLRLGWIVSSPKILKMIFRHRDYNTISVGMINDYCASIALENRERISERNIPIIRGNLRILDDWVKKEKRFSYIKP
;
A
#
# COMPACT_ATOMS: atom_id res chain seq x y z
N MET A 1 15.56 -10.50 33.31
CA MET A 1 14.22 -11.09 33.13
C MET A 1 13.70 -10.67 31.75
N GLN A 2 13.98 -11.46 30.69
CA GLN A 2 13.54 -11.18 29.32
C GLN A 2 12.05 -11.51 29.23
N ARG A 3 11.19 -10.48 29.16
CA ARG A 3 9.80 -10.68 28.74
C ARG A 3 9.83 -11.04 27.27
N ARG A 4 9.61 -12.30 26.92
CA ARG A 4 9.26 -12.69 25.55
C ARG A 4 7.94 -12.02 25.21
N CYS A 5 7.97 -10.95 24.41
CA CYS A 5 6.78 -10.43 23.77
C CYS A 5 6.31 -11.51 22.79
N GLN A 6 5.29 -12.23 23.17
CA GLN A 6 4.62 -13.18 22.28
C GLN A 6 3.63 -12.37 21.45
N TYR A 7 4.05 -11.94 20.25
CA TYR A 7 3.15 -11.31 19.28
C TYR A 7 2.43 -12.41 18.53
N TYR A 8 1.12 -12.48 18.66
CA TYR A 8 0.28 -13.29 17.80
C TYR A 8 -0.04 -12.48 16.55
N TYR A 9 0.54 -12.86 15.42
CA TYR A 9 0.18 -12.33 14.12
C TYR A 9 -0.96 -13.17 13.57
N TYR A 10 -2.15 -12.60 13.47
CA TYR A 10 -3.25 -13.21 12.74
C TYR A 10 -3.25 -12.59 11.35
N TYR A 11 -2.81 -13.36 10.35
CA TYR A 11 -2.95 -12.99 8.95
C TYR A 11 -4.29 -13.51 8.45
N TYR A 12 -5.26 -12.63 8.27
CA TYR A 12 -6.47 -12.94 7.57
C TYR A 12 -6.34 -12.46 6.14
N TYR A 13 -6.11 -13.38 5.19
CA TYR A 13 -6.13 -13.10 3.76
C TYR A 13 -7.56 -13.30 3.27
N TYR A 14 -8.38 -12.27 3.30
CA TYR A 14 -9.75 -12.30 2.77
C TYR A 14 -9.74 -11.82 1.32
N TRP A 15 -9.26 -12.65 0.42
CA TRP A 15 -9.26 -12.36 -1.00
C TRP A 15 -10.35 -13.16 -1.67
N TYR A 16 -11.58 -12.73 -1.51
CA TYR A 16 -12.71 -13.35 -2.16
C TYR A 16 -12.91 -12.74 -3.54
N GLN A 17 -13.09 -13.62 -4.51
CA GLN A 17 -13.34 -13.28 -5.90
C GLN A 17 -14.66 -12.49 -6.02
N GLU A 18 -15.64 -12.82 -5.21
CA GLU A 18 -16.95 -12.20 -5.15
C GLU A 18 -16.91 -10.70 -4.77
N ASN A 19 -15.91 -10.27 -4.02
CA ASN A 19 -15.68 -8.89 -3.60
C ASN A 19 -14.63 -8.17 -4.46
N ASN A 20 -14.32 -8.67 -5.65
CA ASN A 20 -13.22 -8.13 -6.47
C ASN A 20 -11.91 -8.00 -5.69
N PHE A 21 -11.65 -8.92 -4.77
CA PHE A 21 -10.50 -8.93 -3.87
C PHE A 21 -10.37 -7.68 -2.98
N LEU A 22 -11.48 -6.99 -2.71
CA LEU A 22 -11.53 -5.89 -1.75
C LEU A 22 -11.80 -6.42 -0.33
N PRO A 23 -11.37 -5.72 0.73
CA PRO A 23 -11.68 -6.08 2.09
C PRO A 23 -13.19 -6.09 2.37
N ASP A 24 -13.70 -7.15 3.00
CA ASP A 24 -15.06 -7.17 3.56
C ASP A 24 -15.06 -6.52 4.93
N LEU A 25 -15.89 -5.47 5.09
CA LEU A 25 -15.95 -4.70 6.32
C LEU A 25 -16.61 -5.46 7.48
N ASN A 26 -17.52 -6.39 7.19
CA ASN A 26 -18.16 -7.18 8.24
C ASN A 26 -17.17 -8.22 8.79
N GLU A 27 -16.42 -8.85 7.91
CA GLU A 27 -15.37 -9.78 8.32
C GLU A 27 -14.25 -9.06 9.08
N LEU A 28 -13.81 -7.89 8.58
CA LEU A 28 -12.83 -7.07 9.28
C LEU A 28 -13.35 -6.71 10.68
N LYS A 29 -14.59 -6.22 10.80
CA LYS A 29 -15.21 -5.88 12.07
C LYS A 29 -15.26 -7.07 13.04
N ASN A 30 -15.63 -8.26 12.54
CA ASN A 30 -15.71 -9.48 13.36
C ASN A 30 -14.33 -9.98 13.81
N SER A 31 -13.28 -9.63 13.08
CA SER A 31 -11.89 -10.02 13.40
C SER A 31 -11.20 -9.07 14.38
N LEU A 32 -11.74 -7.86 14.56
CA LEU A 32 -11.19 -6.88 15.48
C LEU A 32 -11.56 -7.17 16.94
N SER A 33 -10.67 -6.85 17.85
CA SER A 33 -10.87 -6.99 19.29
C SER A 33 -10.08 -5.92 20.06
N SER A 34 -10.28 -5.82 21.36
CA SER A 34 -9.48 -4.94 22.25
C SER A 34 -7.97 -5.24 22.22
N LYS A 35 -7.58 -6.41 21.70
CA LYS A 35 -6.16 -6.80 21.52
C LYS A 35 -5.57 -6.34 20.19
N THR A 36 -6.41 -5.94 19.23
CA THR A 36 -5.95 -5.47 17.91
C THR A 36 -5.20 -4.15 18.06
N LYS A 37 -3.95 -4.11 17.61
CA LYS A 37 -3.09 -2.92 17.66
C LYS A 37 -2.77 -2.34 16.30
N LEU A 38 -2.85 -3.16 15.26
CA LEU A 38 -2.47 -2.79 13.91
C LEU A 38 -3.37 -3.50 12.90
N ILE A 39 -3.86 -2.75 11.93
CA ILE A 39 -4.45 -3.25 10.68
C ILE A 39 -3.42 -3.03 9.59
N SER A 40 -3.06 -4.08 8.86
CA SER A 40 -2.10 -3.99 7.74
C SER A 40 -2.83 -4.15 6.42
N LEU A 41 -2.62 -3.20 5.52
CA LEU A 41 -3.22 -3.11 4.19
C LEU A 41 -2.15 -2.96 3.12
N THR A 42 -2.50 -3.27 1.87
CA THR A 42 -1.71 -2.92 0.69
C THR A 42 -2.64 -2.26 -0.32
N ASN A 43 -2.36 -1.03 -0.74
CA ASN A 43 -3.23 -0.28 -1.65
C ASN A 43 -2.44 0.58 -2.65
N PRO A 44 -2.47 0.29 -3.96
CA PRO A 44 -3.08 -0.87 -4.63
C PRO A 44 -2.52 -2.21 -4.18
N ASN A 45 -3.36 -3.26 -4.20
CA ASN A 45 -3.00 -4.55 -3.63
C ASN A 45 -2.09 -5.38 -4.54
N ASN A 46 -1.14 -6.06 -3.93
CA ASN A 46 -0.32 -7.08 -4.56
C ASN A 46 -0.70 -8.46 -3.96
N PRO A 47 -1.13 -9.45 -4.76
CA PRO A 47 -0.96 -9.58 -6.21
C PRO A 47 -2.20 -9.21 -7.05
N THR A 48 -3.34 -8.88 -6.46
CA THR A 48 -4.62 -8.81 -7.16
C THR A 48 -4.79 -7.58 -8.05
N GLY A 49 -4.06 -6.49 -7.75
CA GLY A 49 -4.24 -5.19 -8.40
C GLY A 49 -5.47 -4.42 -7.92
N SER A 50 -6.26 -4.97 -7.00
CA SER A 50 -7.45 -4.29 -6.47
C SER A 50 -7.07 -2.99 -5.77
N VAL A 51 -7.97 -2.00 -5.90
CA VAL A 51 -7.76 -0.65 -5.36
C VAL A 51 -8.85 -0.34 -4.36
N ILE A 52 -8.46 -0.13 -3.10
CA ILE A 52 -9.35 0.36 -2.05
C ILE A 52 -9.60 1.85 -2.34
N ASN A 53 -10.84 2.20 -2.66
CA ASN A 53 -11.22 3.59 -2.87
C ASN A 53 -11.31 4.36 -1.53
N GLU A 54 -11.48 5.68 -1.62
CA GLU A 54 -11.49 6.57 -0.46
C GLU A 54 -12.61 6.22 0.52
N ASP A 55 -13.82 5.93 0.04
CA ASP A 55 -14.98 5.60 0.88
C ASP A 55 -14.74 4.32 1.70
N LEU A 56 -14.22 3.27 1.06
CA LEU A 56 -13.92 2.01 1.74
C LEU A 56 -12.76 2.20 2.73
N LEU A 57 -11.73 2.98 2.36
CA LEU A 57 -10.61 3.27 3.23
C LEU A 57 -11.06 4.07 4.46
N ALA A 58 -11.94 5.07 4.29
CA ALA A 58 -12.51 5.84 5.39
C ALA A 58 -13.29 4.96 6.37
N ARG A 59 -14.07 3.99 5.87
CA ARG A 59 -14.79 3.03 6.73
C ARG A 59 -13.85 2.09 7.48
N ILE A 60 -12.72 1.71 6.89
CA ILE A 60 -11.68 0.95 7.59
C ILE A 60 -11.05 1.81 8.69
N VAL A 61 -10.84 3.11 8.44
CA VAL A 61 -10.35 4.07 9.44
C VAL A 61 -11.32 4.18 10.63
N GLU A 62 -12.64 4.25 10.39
CA GLU A 62 -13.64 4.26 11.47
C GLU A 62 -13.54 3.02 12.37
N LEU A 63 -13.35 1.84 11.77
CA LEU A 63 -13.13 0.61 12.52
C LEU A 63 -11.81 0.65 13.32
N ALA A 64 -10.75 1.20 12.76
CA ALA A 64 -9.47 1.35 13.46
C ALA A 64 -9.59 2.33 14.64
N ILE A 65 -10.30 3.44 14.47
CA ILE A 65 -10.57 4.43 15.53
C ILE A 65 -11.31 3.76 16.71
N SER A 66 -12.37 2.99 16.42
CA SER A 66 -13.18 2.35 17.44
C SER A 66 -12.42 1.31 18.29
N HIS A 67 -11.27 0.82 17.80
CA HIS A 67 -10.40 -0.16 18.48
C HIS A 67 -9.05 0.42 18.92
N ASP A 68 -8.87 1.74 18.78
CA ASP A 68 -7.59 2.43 19.09
C ASP A 68 -6.37 1.81 18.34
N ALA A 69 -6.60 1.27 17.13
CA ALA A 69 -5.60 0.57 16.33
C ALA A 69 -4.90 1.50 15.35
N TYR A 70 -3.65 1.19 15.01
CA TYR A 70 -2.92 1.80 13.91
C TYR A 70 -3.34 1.17 12.57
N ILE A 71 -3.12 1.90 11.46
CA ILE A 71 -3.21 1.32 10.11
C ILE A 71 -1.85 1.49 9.44
N LEU A 72 -1.24 0.37 9.03
CA LEU A 72 -0.08 0.35 8.14
C LEU A 72 -0.58 0.02 6.74
N CYS A 73 -0.41 0.95 5.81
CA CYS A 73 -0.75 0.74 4.41
C CYS A 73 0.52 0.75 3.55
N ASP A 74 0.79 -0.37 2.91
CA ASP A 74 1.83 -0.43 1.89
C ASP A 74 1.30 0.18 0.60
N GLU A 75 1.76 1.39 0.28
CA GLU A 75 1.34 2.20 -0.86
C GLU A 75 2.41 2.23 -1.98
N VAL A 76 3.29 1.25 -2.04
CA VAL A 76 4.38 1.22 -3.04
C VAL A 76 3.89 1.21 -4.48
N TYR A 77 2.64 0.79 -4.72
CA TYR A 77 1.97 0.81 -6.03
C TYR A 77 1.06 2.03 -6.24
N ARG A 78 0.99 2.95 -5.29
CA ARG A 78 0.22 4.20 -5.43
C ARG A 78 0.79 5.04 -6.58
N GLY A 79 -0.04 5.38 -7.56
CA GLY A 79 0.37 6.00 -8.82
C GLY A 79 0.56 5.00 -9.97
N THR A 80 0.08 3.75 -9.81
CA THR A 80 0.03 2.76 -10.90
C THR A 80 -1.38 2.28 -11.19
N ASN A 81 -2.39 3.07 -10.84
CA ASN A 81 -3.80 2.70 -11.01
C ASN A 81 -4.12 2.36 -12.46
N GLN A 82 -4.69 1.21 -12.65
CA GLN A 82 -4.99 0.66 -13.98
C GLN A 82 -6.25 1.29 -14.59
N SER A 83 -7.08 1.93 -13.77
CA SER A 83 -8.30 2.66 -14.19
C SER A 83 -8.54 3.84 -13.22
N GLY A 84 -9.39 4.78 -13.63
CA GLY A 84 -9.76 5.92 -12.80
C GLY A 84 -8.62 6.89 -12.52
N PRO A 85 -8.64 7.55 -11.35
CA PRO A 85 -7.58 8.46 -10.92
C PRO A 85 -6.24 7.75 -10.82
N GLU A 86 -5.17 8.45 -11.15
CA GLU A 86 -3.80 7.92 -11.10
C GLU A 86 -3.38 7.54 -9.67
N TYR A 87 -3.74 8.37 -8.71
CA TYR A 87 -3.40 8.18 -7.30
C TYR A 87 -4.64 7.93 -6.46
N THR A 88 -4.53 7.00 -5.51
CA THR A 88 -5.47 6.85 -4.40
C THR A 88 -5.16 7.85 -3.30
N VAL A 89 -6.12 8.08 -2.40
CA VAL A 89 -5.85 8.81 -1.15
C VAL A 89 -4.90 8.00 -0.28
N SER A 90 -3.94 8.66 0.36
CA SER A 90 -3.02 8.00 1.29
C SER A 90 -3.65 7.84 2.66
N ILE A 91 -3.35 6.74 3.34
CA ILE A 91 -3.79 6.54 4.72
C ILE A 91 -3.21 7.61 5.68
N ALA A 92 -2.05 8.16 5.36
CA ALA A 92 -1.42 9.22 6.15
C ALA A 92 -2.18 10.56 6.09
N ASP A 93 -2.99 10.76 5.04
CA ASP A 93 -3.84 11.96 4.88
C ASP A 93 -5.21 11.80 5.57
N LEU A 94 -5.64 10.56 5.83
CA LEU A 94 -6.96 10.25 6.39
C LEU A 94 -6.95 9.97 7.89
N TYR A 95 -5.82 9.56 8.46
CA TYR A 95 -5.80 9.03 9.81
C TYR A 95 -4.51 9.37 10.57
N ASP A 96 -4.64 10.00 11.75
CA ASP A 96 -3.48 10.38 12.60
C ASP A 96 -2.61 9.19 13.03
N LYS A 97 -3.19 7.98 13.12
CA LYS A 97 -2.45 6.74 13.36
C LYS A 97 -2.20 5.94 12.07
N GLY A 98 -2.37 6.59 10.91
CA GLY A 98 -2.01 6.05 9.61
C GLY A 98 -0.51 6.07 9.39
N ILE A 99 0.01 4.98 8.83
CA ILE A 99 1.40 4.80 8.46
C ILE A 99 1.40 4.35 6.99
N SER A 100 1.83 5.22 6.10
CA SER A 100 2.00 4.92 4.68
C SER A 100 3.45 4.55 4.39
N THR A 101 3.66 3.51 3.58
CA THR A 101 4.99 3.18 3.05
C THR A 101 5.02 3.35 1.55
N GLY A 102 6.08 3.94 1.03
CA GLY A 102 6.30 4.14 -0.39
C GLY A 102 7.73 3.80 -0.79
N SER A 103 7.97 3.65 -2.09
CA SER A 103 9.32 3.39 -2.58
C SER A 103 9.54 3.84 -4.02
N MET A 104 10.81 3.99 -4.39
CA MET A 104 11.25 4.22 -5.77
C MET A 104 11.06 2.99 -6.68
N SER A 105 10.83 1.81 -6.10
CA SER A 105 10.97 0.54 -6.81
C SER A 105 9.88 0.27 -7.84
N LYS A 106 8.65 0.74 -7.62
CA LYS A 106 7.47 0.36 -8.41
C LYS A 106 6.98 1.53 -9.27
N THR A 107 6.25 2.46 -8.68
CA THR A 107 5.67 3.61 -9.38
C THR A 107 6.70 4.43 -10.14
N TYR A 108 7.89 4.58 -9.59
CA TYR A 108 8.97 5.36 -10.21
C TYR A 108 9.91 4.53 -11.11
N SER A 109 9.73 3.19 -11.20
CA SER A 109 10.56 2.28 -12.01
C SER A 109 12.05 2.30 -11.67
N LEU A 110 12.41 2.65 -10.44
CA LEU A 110 13.79 2.82 -9.97
C LEU A 110 14.13 1.81 -8.85
N ALA A 111 13.79 0.53 -9.08
CA ALA A 111 14.03 -0.54 -8.11
C ALA A 111 15.51 -0.68 -7.69
N GLY A 112 16.44 -0.32 -8.57
CA GLY A 112 17.88 -0.37 -8.30
C GLY A 112 18.37 0.62 -7.24
N LEU A 113 17.63 1.70 -6.97
CA LEU A 113 18.00 2.68 -5.95
C LEU A 113 17.86 2.16 -4.51
N ARG A 114 17.14 1.06 -4.29
CA ARG A 114 16.93 0.49 -2.94
C ARG A 114 16.47 1.52 -1.90
N LEU A 115 15.62 2.45 -2.28
CA LEU A 115 15.14 3.55 -1.45
C LEU A 115 13.61 3.51 -1.32
N GLY A 116 13.13 3.74 -0.11
CA GLY A 116 11.73 3.92 0.25
C GLY A 116 11.59 4.91 1.39
N TRP A 117 10.36 5.20 1.75
CA TRP A 117 10.02 6.15 2.81
C TRP A 117 8.80 5.71 3.62
N ILE A 118 8.63 6.33 4.76
CA ILE A 118 7.45 6.21 5.61
C ILE A 118 6.87 7.61 5.79
N VAL A 119 5.56 7.73 5.62
CA VAL A 119 4.80 8.95 5.90
C VAL A 119 3.82 8.65 7.04
N SER A 120 3.83 9.48 8.06
CA SER A 120 2.95 9.35 9.23
C SER A 120 3.02 10.62 10.09
N SER A 121 2.24 10.69 11.16
CA SER A 121 2.32 11.78 12.12
C SER A 121 3.72 11.88 12.78
N PRO A 122 4.18 13.10 13.16
CA PRO A 122 5.50 13.30 13.75
C PRO A 122 5.76 12.45 15.00
N LYS A 123 4.71 12.19 15.79
CA LYS A 123 4.78 11.33 16.99
C LYS A 123 5.16 9.90 16.62
N ILE A 124 4.54 9.33 15.58
CA ILE A 124 4.80 7.98 15.11
C ILE A 124 6.19 7.91 14.47
N LEU A 125 6.53 8.87 13.62
CA LEU A 125 7.85 8.93 12.98
C LEU A 125 8.99 8.98 14.00
N LYS A 126 8.81 9.74 15.09
CA LYS A 126 9.80 9.79 16.19
C LYS A 126 10.01 8.42 16.85
N MET A 127 8.96 7.61 17.00
CA MET A 127 9.08 6.25 17.52
C MET A 127 9.79 5.33 16.54
N ILE A 128 9.42 5.37 15.25
CA ILE A 128 10.03 4.56 14.20
C ILE A 128 11.52 4.90 14.03
N PHE A 129 11.85 6.19 14.04
CA PHE A 129 13.22 6.67 13.88
C PHE A 129 14.20 6.10 14.91
N ARG A 130 13.76 5.90 16.16
CA ARG A 130 14.58 5.28 17.22
C ARG A 130 15.00 3.84 16.92
N HIS A 131 14.28 3.17 16.03
CA HIS A 131 14.56 1.79 15.62
C HIS A 131 15.32 1.69 14.30
N ARG A 132 15.41 2.79 13.55
CA ARG A 132 16.05 2.81 12.22
C ARG A 132 17.51 2.39 12.29
N ASP A 133 18.25 2.86 13.26
CA ASP A 133 19.70 2.64 13.37
C ASP A 133 20.06 1.16 13.62
N TYR A 134 19.09 0.35 14.05
CA TYR A 134 19.25 -1.11 14.19
C TYR A 134 19.12 -1.86 12.85
N ASN A 135 18.59 -1.20 11.82
CA ASN A 135 18.38 -1.79 10.49
C ASN A 135 19.17 -1.06 9.42
N THR A 136 19.03 0.26 9.34
CA THR A 136 19.62 1.10 8.30
C THR A 136 19.97 2.45 8.88
N ILE A 137 21.25 2.71 9.08
CA ILE A 137 21.73 3.99 9.64
C ILE A 137 21.38 5.14 8.68
N SER A 138 21.68 4.96 7.39
CA SER A 138 21.34 5.90 6.31
C SER A 138 21.19 5.20 4.99
N VAL A 139 20.48 5.84 4.06
CA VAL A 139 20.49 5.45 2.65
C VAL A 139 21.76 6.01 1.97
N GLY A 140 22.16 5.41 0.86
CA GLY A 140 23.31 5.92 0.09
C GLY A 140 23.04 7.31 -0.46
N MET A 141 23.97 8.24 -0.32
CA MET A 141 23.81 9.64 -0.73
C MET A 141 23.51 9.78 -2.23
N ILE A 142 24.11 8.97 -3.08
CA ILE A 142 23.82 8.97 -4.54
C ILE A 142 22.39 8.50 -4.80
N ASN A 143 21.93 7.48 -4.06
CA ASN A 143 20.58 6.93 -4.21
C ASN A 143 19.52 7.95 -3.77
N ASP A 144 19.79 8.67 -2.68
CA ASP A 144 18.95 9.75 -2.17
C ASP A 144 18.86 10.91 -3.16
N TYR A 145 19.98 11.35 -3.70
CA TYR A 145 20.03 12.40 -4.73
C TYR A 145 19.26 12.00 -6.00
N CYS A 146 19.46 10.78 -6.51
CA CYS A 146 18.70 10.28 -7.66
C CYS A 146 17.19 10.19 -7.38
N ALA A 147 16.82 9.80 -6.15
CA ALA A 147 15.43 9.73 -5.74
C ALA A 147 14.78 11.12 -5.67
N SER A 148 15.50 12.13 -5.19
CA SER A 148 15.03 13.53 -5.15
C SER A 148 14.74 14.05 -6.56
N ILE A 149 15.65 13.84 -7.52
CA ILE A 149 15.43 14.20 -8.93
C ILE A 149 14.18 13.49 -9.49
N ALA A 150 14.01 12.21 -9.19
CA ALA A 150 12.84 11.45 -9.66
C ALA A 150 11.53 11.99 -9.09
N LEU A 151 11.51 12.35 -7.81
CA LEU A 151 10.33 12.95 -7.15
C LEU A 151 9.99 14.33 -7.70
N GLU A 152 10.99 15.15 -7.99
CA GLU A 152 10.81 16.45 -8.66
C GLU A 152 10.21 16.30 -10.07
N ASN A 153 10.52 15.19 -10.74
CA ASN A 153 10.03 14.86 -12.08
C ASN A 153 8.93 13.79 -12.09
N ARG A 154 8.20 13.61 -10.98
CA ARG A 154 7.19 12.56 -10.83
C ARG A 154 6.12 12.54 -11.92
N GLU A 155 5.67 13.72 -12.35
CA GLU A 155 4.64 13.85 -13.38
C GLU A 155 5.13 13.28 -14.72
N ARG A 156 6.36 13.62 -15.13
CA ARG A 156 6.96 13.09 -16.35
C ARG A 156 7.15 11.57 -16.31
N ILE A 157 7.47 11.03 -15.13
CA ILE A 157 7.59 9.57 -14.94
C ILE A 157 6.22 8.92 -15.07
N SER A 158 5.19 9.52 -14.50
CA SER A 158 3.82 9.04 -14.56
C SER A 158 3.26 9.08 -15.98
N GLU A 159 3.43 10.19 -16.69
CA GLU A 159 3.06 10.34 -18.12
C GLU A 159 3.65 9.22 -19.00
N ARG A 160 4.81 8.70 -18.64
CA ARG A 160 5.41 7.56 -19.31
C ARG A 160 4.82 6.23 -18.85
N ASN A 161 4.68 6.02 -17.54
CA ASN A 161 4.41 4.71 -16.97
C ASN A 161 2.92 4.32 -17.06
N ILE A 162 2.00 5.25 -16.82
CA ILE A 162 0.56 4.98 -16.82
C ILE A 162 0.05 4.50 -18.19
N PRO A 163 0.39 5.12 -19.32
CA PRO A 163 -0.02 4.61 -20.64
C PRO A 163 0.49 3.18 -20.91
N ILE A 164 1.71 2.83 -20.45
CA ILE A 164 2.28 1.49 -20.60
C ILE A 164 1.44 0.49 -19.79
N ILE A 165 1.16 0.78 -18.51
CA ILE A 165 0.39 -0.09 -17.63
C ILE A 165 -1.02 -0.31 -18.20
N ARG A 166 -1.72 0.77 -18.53
CA ARG A 166 -3.08 0.71 -19.08
C ARG A 166 -3.14 0.08 -20.47
N GLY A 167 -2.09 0.26 -21.28
CA GLY A 167 -1.94 -0.40 -22.57
C GLY A 167 -1.76 -1.90 -22.43
N ASN A 168 -0.91 -2.34 -21.53
CA ASN A 168 -0.68 -3.75 -21.24
C ASN A 168 -1.94 -4.44 -20.67
N LEU A 169 -2.70 -3.76 -19.83
CA LEU A 169 -3.97 -4.29 -19.33
C LEU A 169 -4.96 -4.54 -20.47
N ARG A 170 -5.06 -3.63 -21.44
CA ARG A 170 -5.93 -3.84 -22.63
C ARG A 170 -5.52 -5.06 -23.43
N ILE A 171 -4.22 -5.27 -23.62
CA ILE A 171 -3.70 -6.47 -24.31
C ILE A 171 -4.08 -7.74 -23.54
N LEU A 172 -3.94 -7.73 -22.23
CA LEU A 172 -4.34 -8.84 -21.36
C LEU A 172 -5.85 -9.09 -21.43
N ASP A 173 -6.68 -8.04 -21.34
CA ASP A 173 -8.15 -8.11 -21.48
C ASP A 173 -8.55 -8.79 -22.79
N ASP A 174 -7.95 -8.37 -23.91
CA ASP A 174 -8.28 -8.89 -25.23
C ASP A 174 -7.81 -10.34 -25.41
N TRP A 175 -6.71 -10.72 -24.76
CA TRP A 175 -6.27 -12.10 -24.76
C TRP A 175 -7.20 -12.99 -23.93
N VAL A 176 -7.56 -12.60 -22.71
CA VAL A 176 -8.47 -13.37 -21.85
C VAL A 176 -9.85 -13.53 -22.47
N LYS A 177 -10.40 -12.50 -23.16
CA LYS A 177 -11.67 -12.62 -23.89
C LYS A 177 -11.66 -13.71 -24.97
N LYS A 178 -10.51 -13.95 -25.59
CA LYS A 178 -10.34 -14.97 -26.65
C LYS A 178 -10.01 -16.36 -26.08
N GLU A 179 -9.35 -16.41 -24.92
CA GLU A 179 -8.88 -17.64 -24.31
C GLU A 179 -9.88 -18.16 -23.27
N LYS A 180 -10.77 -19.05 -23.71
CA LYS A 180 -11.90 -19.56 -22.91
C LYS A 180 -11.49 -20.40 -21.67
N ARG A 181 -10.23 -20.83 -21.59
CA ARG A 181 -9.72 -21.64 -20.46
C ARG A 181 -9.39 -20.79 -19.24
N PHE A 182 -9.32 -19.47 -19.39
CA PHE A 182 -8.93 -18.55 -18.33
C PHE A 182 -9.99 -17.48 -18.10
N SER A 183 -10.14 -17.09 -16.87
CA SER A 183 -10.86 -15.90 -16.45
C SER A 183 -10.04 -15.16 -15.38
N TYR A 184 -10.25 -13.88 -15.23
CA TYR A 184 -9.66 -13.10 -14.17
C TYR A 184 -10.58 -11.98 -13.74
N ILE A 185 -10.39 -11.48 -12.52
CA ILE A 185 -11.04 -10.27 -12.05
C ILE A 185 -10.17 -9.11 -12.49
N LYS A 186 -10.74 -8.21 -13.24
CA LYS A 186 -10.05 -7.02 -13.72
C LYS A 186 -9.76 -6.10 -12.56
N PRO A 187 -8.49 -5.71 -12.36
CA PRO A 187 -8.08 -4.77 -11.31
C PRO A 187 -8.54 -3.34 -11.59
#